data_66f28eb47ddb79922676ce64751f2b0a
#
_entry.id   66f28eb47ddb79922676ce64751f2b0a
#
_cell.length_a   1.000
_cell.length_b   1.000
_cell.length_c   1.000
_cell.angle_alpha   90.00
_cell.angle_beta   90.00
_cell.angle_gamma   90.00
#
_symmetry.space_group_name_H-M   'P 1'
#
loop_
_entity.id
_entity.type
_entity.pdbx_description
1 polymer ?
#
loop_
_entity_poly.entity_id
_entity_poly.type
_entity_poly.pdbx_seq_one_letter_code
_entity_poly.pdbx_strand_id
1 'polypeptide(L)'
;MPNLSEAITEGAARLEHSEVAEARRTAGVLLCHVLGIERTQLLTRSDESISEAHCELFLRLVDRRAAGEPLQYITGHQEFYGLDFIVTPDVLIPRPETEFLVERVLNLIEESKEASPLVVDMGTGSGCIAVSVAVHARKTRVLATDVSRSSLDIAMKNAAKHCVRDRIEFLAGDLLAALAGRDLEFAIDILASNPPYVNAASAQELQTEVRDWEPHAALLGGPEGLDFYRRLFGDAAAYLKPDGFMVIEIGYDQFAAIEELSAAHSWEIVDVTLDLQDIPRTLTLRIMSENTATLRLSR
;
A
#
# COMPACT_ATOMS: atom_id res chain seq x y z
N MET A 1 -29.49 5.77 -29.49
CA MET A 1 -28.24 5.75 -28.64
C MET A 1 -28.69 6.25 -27.25
N PRO A 2 -28.31 5.56 -26.20
CA PRO A 2 -28.65 6.03 -24.84
C PRO A 2 -27.90 7.33 -24.52
N ASN A 3 -28.46 8.11 -23.60
CA ASN A 3 -27.75 9.23 -22.99
C ASN A 3 -26.89 8.73 -21.81
N LEU A 4 -26.06 9.64 -21.23
CA LEU A 4 -25.15 9.28 -20.13
C LEU A 4 -25.92 8.78 -18.89
N SER A 5 -27.06 9.38 -18.57
CA SER A 5 -27.90 8.97 -17.43
C SER A 5 -28.50 7.59 -17.64
N GLU A 6 -28.98 7.29 -18.85
CA GLU A 6 -29.52 5.98 -19.21
C GLU A 6 -28.43 4.89 -19.15
N ALA A 7 -27.22 5.16 -19.68
CA ALA A 7 -26.11 4.24 -19.62
C ALA A 7 -25.70 3.92 -18.15
N ILE A 8 -25.60 4.94 -17.28
CA ILE A 8 -25.32 4.73 -15.86
C ILE A 8 -26.41 3.88 -15.21
N THR A 9 -27.68 4.12 -15.55
CA THR A 9 -28.79 3.36 -14.97
C THR A 9 -28.74 1.89 -15.36
N GLU A 10 -28.43 1.60 -16.63
CA GLU A 10 -28.23 0.22 -17.11
C GLU A 10 -27.04 -0.44 -16.44
N GLY A 11 -25.88 0.23 -16.40
CA GLY A 11 -24.69 -0.30 -15.75
C GLY A 11 -24.90 -0.55 -14.25
N ALA A 12 -25.56 0.39 -13.56
CA ALA A 12 -25.91 0.22 -12.14
C ALA A 12 -26.79 -0.99 -11.90
N ALA A 13 -27.83 -1.18 -12.72
CA ALA A 13 -28.73 -2.33 -12.59
C ALA A 13 -28.01 -3.67 -12.75
N ARG A 14 -27.02 -3.78 -13.67
CA ARG A 14 -26.20 -4.97 -13.82
C ARG A 14 -25.31 -5.23 -12.59
N LEU A 15 -24.69 -4.18 -12.05
CA LEU A 15 -23.83 -4.27 -10.86
C LEU A 15 -24.65 -4.61 -9.60
N GLU A 16 -25.85 -4.04 -9.44
CA GLU A 16 -26.78 -4.37 -8.35
C GLU A 16 -27.19 -5.86 -8.39
N HIS A 17 -27.46 -6.39 -9.59
CA HIS A 17 -27.78 -7.82 -9.75
C HIS A 17 -26.62 -8.75 -9.31
N SER A 18 -25.37 -8.27 -9.40
CA SER A 18 -24.17 -8.97 -8.95
C SER A 18 -23.73 -8.56 -7.55
N GLU A 19 -24.59 -7.93 -6.77
CA GLU A 19 -24.35 -7.52 -5.38
C GLU A 19 -23.14 -6.59 -5.18
N VAL A 20 -22.74 -5.84 -6.22
CA VAL A 20 -21.64 -4.88 -6.12
C VAL A 20 -22.09 -3.67 -5.31
N ALA A 21 -21.37 -3.40 -4.22
CA ALA A 21 -21.63 -2.23 -3.38
C ALA A 21 -21.52 -0.92 -4.18
N GLU A 22 -22.31 0.09 -3.81
CA GLU A 22 -22.32 1.41 -4.47
C GLU A 22 -22.43 1.33 -6.01
N ALA A 23 -23.24 0.42 -6.55
CA ALA A 23 -23.35 0.07 -7.96
C ALA A 23 -23.46 1.31 -8.88
N ARG A 24 -24.31 2.30 -8.53
CA ARG A 24 -24.47 3.51 -9.32
C ARG A 24 -23.23 4.40 -9.34
N ARG A 25 -22.51 4.50 -8.20
CA ARG A 25 -21.23 5.23 -8.12
C ARG A 25 -20.17 4.55 -8.98
N THR A 26 -20.08 3.23 -8.86
CA THR A 26 -19.16 2.38 -9.64
C THR A 26 -19.41 2.51 -11.14
N ALA A 27 -20.67 2.42 -11.59
CA ALA A 27 -21.04 2.64 -12.98
C ALA A 27 -20.64 4.05 -13.46
N GLY A 28 -20.83 5.07 -12.64
CA GLY A 28 -20.40 6.44 -12.95
C GLY A 28 -18.89 6.56 -13.13
N VAL A 29 -18.08 5.93 -12.26
CA VAL A 29 -16.61 5.92 -12.38
C VAL A 29 -16.17 5.21 -13.67
N LEU A 30 -16.75 4.05 -13.98
CA LEU A 30 -16.45 3.33 -15.22
C LEU A 30 -16.80 4.13 -16.47
N LEU A 31 -17.93 4.84 -16.45
CA LEU A 31 -18.31 5.68 -17.59
C LEU A 31 -17.40 6.90 -17.74
N CYS A 32 -16.99 7.54 -16.64
CA CYS A 32 -15.97 8.59 -16.65
C CYS A 32 -14.65 8.09 -17.25
N HIS A 33 -14.20 6.90 -16.85
CA HIS A 33 -13.00 6.30 -17.38
C HIS A 33 -13.08 6.06 -18.90
N VAL A 34 -14.19 5.53 -19.40
CA VAL A 34 -14.40 5.28 -20.83
C VAL A 34 -14.40 6.56 -21.65
N LEU A 35 -14.97 7.64 -21.11
CA LEU A 35 -15.12 8.91 -21.80
C LEU A 35 -13.95 9.87 -21.60
N GLY A 36 -13.03 9.56 -20.67
CA GLY A 36 -11.93 10.45 -20.30
C GLY A 36 -12.42 11.79 -19.69
N ILE A 37 -13.50 11.76 -18.92
CA ILE A 37 -14.12 12.95 -18.33
C ILE A 37 -14.16 12.87 -16.80
N GLU A 38 -14.21 14.05 -16.17
CA GLU A 38 -14.35 14.17 -14.72
C GLU A 38 -15.81 13.93 -14.28
N ARG A 39 -15.97 13.48 -13.03
CA ARG A 39 -17.30 13.23 -12.43
C ARG A 39 -18.23 14.44 -12.49
N THR A 40 -17.71 15.64 -12.33
CA THR A 40 -18.46 16.89 -12.44
C THR A 40 -19.03 17.11 -13.84
N GLN A 41 -18.26 16.75 -14.87
CA GLN A 41 -18.71 16.81 -16.26
C GLN A 41 -19.81 15.78 -16.54
N LEU A 42 -19.69 14.57 -15.98
CA LEU A 42 -20.72 13.55 -16.09
C LEU A 42 -22.07 14.01 -15.52
N LEU A 43 -22.08 14.73 -14.39
CA LEU A 43 -23.29 15.26 -13.76
C LEU A 43 -23.93 16.41 -14.56
N THR A 44 -23.11 17.25 -15.20
CA THR A 44 -23.61 18.42 -15.97
C THR A 44 -24.02 18.08 -17.41
N ARG A 45 -23.63 16.89 -17.91
CA ARG A 45 -23.85 16.46 -19.29
C ARG A 45 -24.75 15.22 -19.36
N SER A 46 -25.59 14.99 -18.37
CA SER A 46 -26.41 13.77 -18.20
C SER A 46 -27.25 13.40 -19.44
N ASP A 47 -27.73 14.39 -20.19
CA ASP A 47 -28.59 14.20 -21.34
C ASP A 47 -27.84 14.04 -22.68
N GLU A 48 -26.51 14.15 -22.67
CA GLU A 48 -25.70 13.94 -23.86
C GLU A 48 -25.70 12.48 -24.29
N SER A 49 -25.83 12.26 -25.61
CA SER A 49 -25.79 10.90 -26.16
C SER A 49 -24.38 10.30 -26.13
N ILE A 50 -24.29 9.03 -25.77
CA ILE A 50 -23.06 8.25 -25.83
C ILE A 50 -22.97 7.52 -27.19
N SER A 51 -21.77 7.47 -27.80
CA SER A 51 -21.56 6.69 -29.01
C SER A 51 -21.72 5.20 -28.76
N GLU A 52 -22.09 4.43 -29.77
CA GLU A 52 -22.25 2.98 -29.68
C GLU A 52 -20.96 2.30 -29.19
N ALA A 53 -19.79 2.70 -29.73
CA ALA A 53 -18.49 2.16 -29.32
C ALA A 53 -18.16 2.42 -27.84
N HIS A 54 -18.46 3.62 -27.33
CA HIS A 54 -18.26 3.92 -25.91
C HIS A 54 -19.26 3.17 -25.04
N CYS A 55 -20.52 3.01 -25.48
CA CYS A 55 -21.51 2.23 -24.76
C CYS A 55 -21.10 0.76 -24.63
N GLU A 56 -20.65 0.14 -25.73
CA GLU A 56 -20.15 -1.23 -25.72
C GLU A 56 -18.92 -1.39 -24.82
N LEU A 57 -17.96 -0.46 -24.89
CA LEU A 57 -16.78 -0.48 -24.01
C LEU A 57 -17.20 -0.38 -22.54
N PHE A 58 -18.07 0.57 -22.23
CA PHE A 58 -18.60 0.75 -20.88
C PHE A 58 -19.25 -0.53 -20.35
N LEU A 59 -20.14 -1.15 -21.12
CA LEU A 59 -20.83 -2.37 -20.68
C LEU A 59 -19.85 -3.55 -20.49
N ARG A 60 -18.82 -3.67 -21.31
CA ARG A 60 -17.73 -4.66 -21.08
C ARG A 60 -17.01 -4.42 -19.75
N LEU A 61 -16.73 -3.16 -19.37
CA LEU A 61 -16.11 -2.85 -18.08
C LEU A 61 -17.07 -3.12 -16.91
N VAL A 62 -18.36 -2.82 -17.08
CA VAL A 62 -19.40 -3.19 -16.11
C VAL A 62 -19.44 -4.70 -15.91
N ASP A 63 -19.41 -5.49 -16.98
CA ASP A 63 -19.43 -6.96 -16.90
C ASP A 63 -18.16 -7.52 -16.21
N ARG A 64 -16.98 -6.93 -16.44
CA ARG A 64 -15.75 -7.25 -15.68
C ARG A 64 -15.93 -6.99 -14.20
N ARG A 65 -16.46 -5.82 -13.83
CA ARG A 65 -16.73 -5.47 -12.43
C ARG A 65 -17.78 -6.38 -11.79
N ALA A 66 -18.82 -6.73 -12.52
CA ALA A 66 -19.86 -7.67 -12.10
C ALA A 66 -19.30 -9.10 -11.86
N ALA A 67 -18.23 -9.46 -12.55
CA ALA A 67 -17.48 -10.70 -12.33
C ALA A 67 -16.52 -10.66 -11.12
N GLY A 68 -16.49 -9.56 -10.36
CA GLY A 68 -15.70 -9.40 -9.15
C GLY A 68 -14.34 -8.71 -9.35
N GLU A 69 -13.98 -8.31 -10.58
CA GLU A 69 -12.71 -7.61 -10.81
C GLU A 69 -12.72 -6.25 -10.08
N PRO A 70 -11.67 -5.90 -9.29
CA PRO A 70 -11.58 -4.62 -8.59
C PRO A 70 -11.71 -3.44 -9.54
N LEU A 71 -12.47 -2.43 -9.13
CA LEU A 71 -12.65 -1.21 -9.91
C LEU A 71 -11.32 -0.57 -10.28
N GLN A 72 -10.37 -0.58 -9.36
CA GLN A 72 -9.04 -0.01 -9.52
C GLN A 72 -8.21 -0.74 -10.58
N TYR A 73 -8.33 -2.05 -10.70
CA TYR A 73 -7.65 -2.79 -11.78
C TYR A 73 -8.30 -2.56 -13.14
N ILE A 74 -9.63 -2.37 -13.16
CA ILE A 74 -10.35 -2.03 -14.40
C ILE A 74 -9.95 -0.64 -14.90
N THR A 75 -9.84 0.34 -14.00
CA THR A 75 -9.45 1.72 -14.35
C THR A 75 -7.94 1.91 -14.45
N GLY A 76 -7.16 1.03 -13.83
CA GLY A 76 -5.69 1.12 -13.76
C GLY A 76 -5.16 2.11 -12.72
N HIS A 77 -6.03 2.67 -11.85
CA HIS A 77 -5.70 3.77 -10.96
C HIS A 77 -6.28 3.63 -9.57
N GLN A 78 -5.53 4.08 -8.55
CA GLN A 78 -5.96 4.26 -7.16
C GLN A 78 -5.38 5.57 -6.62
N GLU A 79 -6.25 6.39 -6.04
CA GLU A 79 -5.82 7.55 -5.26
C GLU A 79 -5.31 7.09 -3.89
N PHE A 80 -4.18 7.64 -3.43
CA PHE A 80 -3.58 7.38 -2.13
C PHE A 80 -2.75 8.58 -1.70
N TYR A 81 -3.00 9.10 -0.52
CA TYR A 81 -2.31 10.25 0.08
C TYR A 81 -2.26 11.49 -0.84
N GLY A 82 -3.36 11.78 -1.51
CA GLY A 82 -3.49 12.89 -2.48
C GLY A 82 -2.77 12.67 -3.81
N LEU A 83 -2.24 11.48 -4.07
CA LEU A 83 -1.51 11.12 -5.29
C LEU A 83 -2.26 10.03 -6.06
N ASP A 84 -2.19 10.08 -7.39
CA ASP A 84 -2.81 9.07 -8.27
C ASP A 84 -1.80 7.98 -8.65
N PHE A 85 -2.00 6.76 -8.17
CA PHE A 85 -1.13 5.61 -8.40
C PHE A 85 -1.66 4.69 -9.52
N ILE A 86 -0.76 4.25 -10.38
CA ILE A 86 -0.99 3.15 -11.32
C ILE A 86 -1.04 1.87 -10.50
N VAL A 87 -2.09 1.06 -10.72
CA VAL A 87 -2.24 -0.27 -10.11
C VAL A 87 -2.60 -1.30 -11.16
N THR A 88 -2.10 -2.52 -10.96
CA THR A 88 -2.36 -3.70 -11.80
C THR A 88 -2.49 -4.92 -10.90
N PRO A 89 -2.95 -6.08 -11.38
CA PRO A 89 -2.95 -7.32 -10.60
C PRO A 89 -1.59 -7.78 -10.06
N ASP A 90 -0.49 -7.09 -10.41
CA ASP A 90 0.84 -7.36 -9.87
C ASP A 90 1.09 -6.73 -8.50
N VAL A 91 0.23 -5.82 -8.03
CA VAL A 91 0.42 -5.08 -6.77
C VAL A 91 -0.85 -5.04 -5.94
N LEU A 92 -0.71 -5.00 -4.61
CA LEU A 92 -1.80 -4.69 -3.70
C LEU A 92 -2.36 -3.30 -4.04
N ILE A 93 -3.67 -3.17 -4.08
CA ILE A 93 -4.33 -1.86 -4.20
C ILE A 93 -4.06 -1.07 -2.91
N PRO A 94 -3.45 0.14 -2.95
CA PRO A 94 -3.22 0.96 -1.76
C PRO A 94 -4.47 1.12 -0.90
N ARG A 95 -4.32 0.91 0.43
CA ARG A 95 -5.42 1.00 1.39
C ARG A 95 -5.39 2.33 2.13
N PRO A 96 -6.56 2.91 2.45
CA PRO A 96 -6.61 4.17 3.20
C PRO A 96 -5.89 4.09 4.56
N GLU A 97 -5.91 2.93 5.22
CA GLU A 97 -5.26 2.71 6.51
C GLU A 97 -3.74 2.87 6.41
N THR A 98 -3.14 2.55 5.27
CA THR A 98 -1.69 2.71 5.03
C THR A 98 -1.28 4.19 4.97
N GLU A 99 -2.21 5.13 4.79
CA GLU A 99 -1.93 6.58 4.86
C GLU A 99 -1.44 6.99 6.26
N PHE A 100 -1.94 6.37 7.32
CA PHE A 100 -1.46 6.62 8.70
C PHE A 100 0.01 6.23 8.87
N LEU A 101 0.46 5.16 8.19
CA LEU A 101 1.87 4.77 8.18
C LEU A 101 2.71 5.85 7.49
N VAL A 102 2.28 6.35 6.33
CA VAL A 102 2.97 7.44 5.63
C VAL A 102 3.03 8.69 6.49
N GLU A 103 1.92 9.09 7.10
CA GLU A 103 1.86 10.25 8.00
C GLU A 103 2.84 10.11 9.16
N ARG A 104 2.88 8.93 9.79
CA ARG A 104 3.81 8.67 10.90
C ARG A 104 5.27 8.75 10.45
N VAL A 105 5.62 8.20 9.30
CA VAL A 105 6.97 8.30 8.72
C VAL A 105 7.34 9.76 8.46
N LEU A 106 6.44 10.56 7.89
CA LEU A 106 6.68 11.97 7.62
C LEU A 106 6.90 12.77 8.91
N ASN A 107 6.13 12.51 9.96
CA ASN A 107 6.29 13.14 11.27
C ASN A 107 7.67 12.81 11.88
N LEU A 108 8.11 11.57 11.81
CA LEU A 108 9.45 11.16 12.27
C LEU A 108 10.58 11.85 11.47
N ILE A 109 10.39 12.05 10.17
CA ILE A 109 11.35 12.79 9.33
C ILE A 109 11.41 14.26 9.76
N GLU A 110 10.29 14.90 10.06
CA GLU A 110 10.24 16.29 10.52
C GLU A 110 10.88 16.46 11.91
N GLU A 111 10.68 15.50 12.81
CA GLU A 111 11.28 15.46 14.15
C GLU A 111 12.78 15.17 14.10
N SER A 112 13.27 14.56 13.02
CA SER A 112 14.67 14.15 12.87
C SER A 112 15.60 15.36 12.71
N LYS A 113 16.79 15.25 13.31
CA LYS A 113 17.90 16.22 13.12
C LYS A 113 18.74 15.90 11.90
N GLU A 114 18.50 14.80 11.23
CA GLU A 114 19.25 14.38 10.05
C GLU A 114 18.94 15.29 8.86
N ALA A 115 20.00 15.74 8.19
CA ALA A 115 19.85 16.60 7.02
C ALA A 115 19.24 15.89 5.80
N SER A 116 19.44 14.56 5.73
CA SER A 116 18.93 13.69 4.66
C SER A 116 18.64 12.29 5.23
N PRO A 117 17.50 12.12 5.90
CA PRO A 117 17.13 10.81 6.47
C PRO A 117 17.05 9.73 5.39
N LEU A 118 17.48 8.51 5.74
CA LEU A 118 17.32 7.34 4.90
C LEU A 118 16.10 6.54 5.36
N VAL A 119 15.11 6.44 4.48
CA VAL A 119 13.92 5.62 4.68
C VAL A 119 14.00 4.38 3.80
N VAL A 120 13.66 3.23 4.37
CA VAL A 120 13.51 1.98 3.61
C VAL A 120 12.04 1.58 3.64
N ASP A 121 11.44 1.43 2.46
CA ASP A 121 10.09 0.88 2.27
C ASP A 121 10.20 -0.59 1.89
N MET A 122 9.81 -1.47 2.82
CA MET A 122 9.98 -2.92 2.73
C MET A 122 8.68 -3.57 2.25
N GLY A 123 8.72 -4.22 1.09
CA GLY A 123 7.51 -4.72 0.43
C GLY A 123 6.74 -3.59 -0.24
N THR A 124 7.41 -2.80 -1.07
CA THR A 124 6.89 -1.53 -1.59
C THR A 124 5.64 -1.65 -2.47
N GLY A 125 5.38 -2.82 -3.08
CA GLY A 125 4.22 -3.06 -3.92
C GLY A 125 4.08 -2.05 -5.06
N SER A 126 3.03 -1.26 -5.04
CA SER A 126 2.80 -0.16 -6.00
C SER A 126 3.75 1.03 -5.82
N GLY A 127 4.54 1.04 -4.75
CA GLY A 127 5.36 2.17 -4.35
C GLY A 127 4.62 3.25 -3.57
N CYS A 128 3.41 2.99 -3.10
CA CYS A 128 2.56 4.02 -2.49
C CYS A 128 3.20 4.67 -1.26
N ILE A 129 3.88 3.91 -0.40
CA ILE A 129 4.62 4.46 0.75
C ILE A 129 5.86 5.21 0.27
N ALA A 130 6.75 4.55 -0.49
CA ALA A 130 8.01 5.12 -0.95
C ALA A 130 7.83 6.42 -1.74
N VAL A 131 6.88 6.43 -2.68
CA VAL A 131 6.60 7.59 -3.53
C VAL A 131 5.98 8.73 -2.72
N SER A 132 5.00 8.45 -1.85
CA SER A 132 4.39 9.48 -0.99
C SER A 132 5.41 10.11 -0.07
N VAL A 133 6.27 9.33 0.59
CA VAL A 133 7.38 9.85 1.41
C VAL A 133 8.31 10.70 0.55
N ALA A 134 8.71 10.23 -0.62
CA ALA A 134 9.61 10.99 -1.50
C ALA A 134 9.00 12.29 -2.01
N VAL A 135 7.70 12.35 -2.29
CA VAL A 135 7.00 13.57 -2.72
C VAL A 135 6.96 14.61 -1.59
N HIS A 136 6.57 14.20 -0.38
CA HIS A 136 6.31 15.12 0.72
C HIS A 136 7.57 15.48 1.52
N ALA A 137 8.57 14.57 1.61
CA ALA A 137 9.84 14.81 2.30
C ALA A 137 11.00 14.96 1.30
N ARG A 138 11.19 16.16 0.77
CA ARG A 138 12.12 16.43 -0.36
C ARG A 138 13.59 16.10 -0.10
N LYS A 139 14.05 16.09 1.14
CA LYS A 139 15.45 15.81 1.51
C LYS A 139 15.71 14.34 1.82
N THR A 140 14.68 13.53 1.88
CA THR A 140 14.76 12.10 2.23
C THR A 140 15.28 11.28 1.05
N ARG A 141 16.18 10.36 1.34
CA ARG A 141 16.57 9.28 0.42
C ARG A 141 15.70 8.08 0.73
N VAL A 142 15.18 7.42 -0.30
CA VAL A 142 14.31 6.24 -0.12
C VAL A 142 14.93 5.03 -0.82
N LEU A 143 14.96 3.90 -0.13
CA LEU A 143 15.16 2.58 -0.72
C LEU A 143 13.80 1.87 -0.71
N ALA A 144 13.35 1.39 -1.84
CA ALA A 144 12.10 0.65 -1.98
C ALA A 144 12.42 -0.79 -2.37
N THR A 145 12.01 -1.76 -1.55
CA THR A 145 12.33 -3.17 -1.81
C THR A 145 11.07 -3.98 -2.06
N ASP A 146 11.16 -4.98 -2.92
CA ASP A 146 10.12 -5.97 -3.12
C ASP A 146 10.70 -7.28 -3.66
N VAL A 147 10.09 -8.40 -3.31
CA VAL A 147 10.45 -9.71 -3.87
C VAL A 147 9.99 -9.86 -5.32
N SER A 148 8.90 -9.18 -5.68
CA SER A 148 8.28 -9.17 -7.01
C SER A 148 8.91 -8.10 -7.90
N ARG A 149 9.51 -8.52 -9.00
CA ARG A 149 10.04 -7.58 -10.02
C ARG A 149 8.93 -6.83 -10.74
N SER A 150 7.77 -7.46 -10.97
CA SER A 150 6.62 -6.80 -11.58
C SER A 150 6.06 -5.69 -10.68
N SER A 151 6.04 -5.90 -9.35
CA SER A 151 5.68 -4.84 -8.40
C SER A 151 6.66 -3.66 -8.48
N LEU A 152 7.97 -3.94 -8.50
CA LEU A 152 8.98 -2.87 -8.66
C LEU A 152 8.82 -2.10 -9.98
N ASP A 153 8.45 -2.76 -11.07
CA ASP A 153 8.19 -2.08 -12.34
C ASP A 153 7.00 -1.11 -12.23
N ILE A 154 5.95 -1.45 -11.48
CA ILE A 154 4.83 -0.55 -11.20
C ILE A 154 5.27 0.59 -10.28
N ALA A 155 6.00 0.30 -9.20
CA ALA A 155 6.54 1.31 -8.29
C ALA A 155 7.44 2.32 -9.02
N MET A 156 8.30 1.86 -9.93
CA MET A 156 9.13 2.73 -10.76
C MET A 156 8.31 3.63 -11.70
N LYS A 157 7.22 3.12 -12.29
CA LYS A 157 6.30 3.92 -13.11
C LYS A 157 5.62 5.00 -12.26
N ASN A 158 5.18 4.65 -11.04
CA ASN A 158 4.58 5.60 -10.11
C ASN A 158 5.58 6.66 -9.66
N ALA A 159 6.81 6.29 -9.34
CA ALA A 159 7.86 7.24 -9.00
C ALA A 159 8.19 8.21 -10.16
N ALA A 160 8.20 7.71 -11.40
CA ALA A 160 8.39 8.55 -12.59
C ALA A 160 7.21 9.49 -12.81
N LYS A 161 5.97 9.00 -12.68
CA LYS A 161 4.73 9.79 -12.79
C LYS A 161 4.72 10.97 -11.82
N HIS A 162 5.20 10.78 -10.59
CA HIS A 162 5.26 11.81 -9.54
C HIS A 162 6.61 12.55 -9.48
N CYS A 163 7.48 12.38 -10.49
CA CYS A 163 8.77 13.10 -10.63
C CYS A 163 9.73 12.89 -9.44
N VAL A 164 9.70 11.70 -8.80
CA VAL A 164 10.57 11.35 -7.67
C VAL A 164 11.49 10.15 -7.94
N ARG A 165 11.53 9.66 -9.19
CA ARG A 165 12.29 8.47 -9.59
C ARG A 165 13.77 8.54 -9.20
N ASP A 166 14.39 9.71 -9.26
CA ASP A 166 15.81 9.92 -8.98
C ASP A 166 16.14 9.91 -7.47
N ARG A 167 15.13 9.93 -6.61
CA ARG A 167 15.27 9.92 -5.15
C ARG A 167 14.92 8.58 -4.51
N ILE A 168 14.45 7.64 -5.33
CA ILE A 168 14.08 6.29 -4.87
C ILE A 168 14.95 5.28 -5.58
N GLU A 169 15.70 4.50 -4.82
CA GLU A 169 16.42 3.32 -5.32
C GLU A 169 15.55 2.07 -5.13
N PHE A 170 15.35 1.31 -6.21
CA PHE A 170 14.50 0.11 -6.20
C PHE A 170 15.35 -1.15 -6.19
N LEU A 171 15.08 -2.07 -5.25
CA LEU A 171 15.86 -3.26 -5.00
C LEU A 171 14.98 -4.50 -5.00
N ALA A 172 15.33 -5.47 -5.83
CA ALA A 172 14.66 -6.77 -5.81
C ALA A 172 15.27 -7.67 -4.74
N GLY A 173 14.45 -8.21 -3.84
CA GLY A 173 14.89 -9.15 -2.82
C GLY A 173 13.84 -9.41 -1.76
N ASP A 174 14.06 -10.44 -0.97
CA ASP A 174 13.15 -10.86 0.08
C ASP A 174 13.48 -10.16 1.40
N LEU A 175 12.66 -9.21 1.80
CA LEU A 175 12.81 -8.38 2.98
C LEU A 175 14.25 -7.78 3.07
N LEU A 176 14.87 -7.87 4.22
CA LEU A 176 16.21 -7.31 4.50
C LEU A 176 17.34 -7.95 3.69
N ALA A 177 17.12 -9.15 3.11
CA ALA A 177 18.09 -9.73 2.18
C ALA A 177 18.32 -8.86 0.93
N ALA A 178 17.37 -8.02 0.55
CA ALA A 178 17.53 -7.03 -0.52
C ALA A 178 18.63 -5.99 -0.22
N LEU A 179 18.98 -5.78 1.05
CA LEU A 179 19.98 -4.80 1.51
C LEU A 179 21.38 -5.41 1.66
N ALA A 180 21.53 -6.73 1.56
CA ALA A 180 22.80 -7.41 1.80
C ALA A 180 23.94 -6.91 0.90
N GLY A 181 25.13 -6.69 1.49
CA GLY A 181 26.33 -6.25 0.76
C GLY A 181 26.33 -4.78 0.35
N ARG A 182 25.48 -3.94 0.97
CA ARG A 182 25.34 -2.53 0.62
C ARG A 182 25.91 -1.54 1.65
N ASP A 183 26.59 -2.01 2.66
CA ASP A 183 27.14 -1.19 3.75
C ASP A 183 26.05 -0.31 4.42
N LEU A 184 24.89 -0.91 4.68
CA LEU A 184 23.72 -0.25 5.28
C LEU A 184 23.51 -0.61 6.76
N GLU A 185 24.45 -1.33 7.38
CA GLU A 185 24.42 -1.64 8.80
C GLU A 185 24.44 -0.35 9.63
N PHE A 186 23.45 -0.22 10.53
CA PHE A 186 23.24 0.97 11.37
C PHE A 186 23.14 2.30 10.60
N ALA A 187 22.65 2.27 9.37
CA ALA A 187 22.58 3.44 8.49
C ALA A 187 21.15 3.94 8.25
N ILE A 188 20.13 3.10 8.51
CA ILE A 188 18.73 3.41 8.22
C ILE A 188 18.12 4.23 9.37
N ASP A 189 17.51 5.35 9.05
CA ASP A 189 16.79 6.18 10.02
C ASP A 189 15.38 5.63 10.30
N ILE A 190 14.66 5.22 9.23
CA ILE A 190 13.30 4.70 9.34
C ILE A 190 13.14 3.51 8.39
N LEU A 191 12.69 2.38 8.94
CA LEU A 191 12.22 1.23 8.17
C LEU A 191 10.70 1.21 8.23
N ALA A 192 10.05 1.37 7.07
CA ALA A 192 8.60 1.33 6.90
C ALA A 192 8.17 0.03 6.23
N SER A 193 7.05 -0.55 6.63
CA SER A 193 6.49 -1.72 5.95
C SER A 193 4.99 -1.86 6.21
N ASN A 194 4.25 -2.17 5.13
CA ASN A 194 2.94 -2.81 5.22
C ASN A 194 3.11 -4.26 4.73
N PRO A 195 3.52 -5.18 5.59
CA PRO A 195 3.81 -6.55 5.18
C PRO A 195 2.51 -7.36 5.02
N PRO A 196 2.55 -8.49 4.28
CA PRO A 196 1.44 -9.44 4.26
C PRO A 196 1.14 -9.96 5.67
N TYR A 197 -0.11 -9.81 6.12
CA TYR A 197 -0.53 -10.15 7.48
C TYR A 197 -1.79 -11.03 7.56
N VAL A 198 -2.42 -11.35 6.44
CA VAL A 198 -3.61 -12.21 6.46
C VAL A 198 -3.20 -13.64 6.81
N ASN A 199 -3.83 -14.21 7.84
CA ASN A 199 -3.62 -15.61 8.18
C ASN A 199 -4.34 -16.53 7.18
N ALA A 200 -3.85 -17.75 7.03
CA ALA A 200 -4.35 -18.71 6.03
C ALA A 200 -5.84 -19.08 6.21
N ALA A 201 -6.35 -19.06 7.45
CA ALA A 201 -7.75 -19.38 7.73
C ALA A 201 -8.67 -18.23 7.28
N SER A 202 -8.35 -16.99 7.64
CA SER A 202 -9.12 -15.79 7.28
C SER A 202 -9.05 -15.47 5.77
N ALA A 203 -8.09 -16.01 5.04
CA ALA A 203 -7.98 -15.78 3.59
C ALA A 203 -9.26 -16.15 2.81
N GLN A 204 -10.00 -17.17 3.28
CA GLN A 204 -11.27 -17.60 2.65
C GLN A 204 -12.44 -16.65 2.96
N GLU A 205 -12.33 -15.84 4.00
CA GLU A 205 -13.34 -14.88 4.45
C GLU A 205 -13.18 -13.50 3.81
N LEU A 206 -12.08 -13.30 3.07
CA LEU A 206 -11.84 -12.05 2.35
C LEU A 206 -12.92 -11.82 1.29
N GLN A 207 -13.22 -10.55 1.02
CA GLN A 207 -14.07 -10.16 -0.08
C GLN A 207 -13.55 -10.78 -1.39
N THR A 208 -14.47 -11.21 -2.24
CA THR A 208 -14.15 -11.91 -3.51
C THR A 208 -13.14 -11.11 -4.36
N GLU A 209 -13.28 -9.80 -4.43
CA GLU A 209 -12.37 -8.94 -5.19
C GLU A 209 -10.94 -8.93 -4.64
N VAL A 210 -10.76 -9.07 -3.33
CA VAL A 210 -9.43 -9.18 -2.71
C VAL A 210 -8.88 -10.60 -2.88
N ARG A 211 -9.68 -11.60 -2.50
CA ARG A 211 -9.28 -13.00 -2.49
C ARG A 211 -8.89 -13.52 -3.86
N ASP A 212 -9.69 -13.20 -4.90
CA ASP A 212 -9.57 -13.83 -6.21
C ASP A 212 -8.76 -13.01 -7.21
N TRP A 213 -8.50 -11.72 -6.91
CA TRP A 213 -7.88 -10.81 -7.87
C TRP A 213 -6.56 -10.18 -7.40
N GLU A 214 -6.39 -9.97 -6.09
CA GLU A 214 -5.16 -9.36 -5.59
C GLU A 214 -4.06 -10.41 -5.38
N PRO A 215 -2.77 -10.05 -5.52
CA PRO A 215 -1.69 -11.02 -5.44
C PRO A 215 -1.59 -11.64 -4.05
N HIS A 216 -1.75 -12.95 -3.94
CA HIS A 216 -1.72 -13.67 -2.67
C HIS A 216 -0.41 -13.45 -1.89
N ALA A 217 0.72 -13.26 -2.59
CA ALA A 217 2.00 -12.97 -1.97
C ALA A 217 2.01 -11.62 -1.20
N ALA A 218 1.12 -10.70 -1.56
CA ALA A 218 0.97 -9.41 -0.86
C ALA A 218 -0.08 -9.47 0.26
N LEU A 219 -0.80 -10.58 0.41
CA LEU A 219 -1.86 -10.74 1.41
C LEU A 219 -1.45 -11.70 2.54
N LEU A 220 -0.89 -12.87 2.18
CA LEU A 220 -0.74 -13.99 3.10
C LEU A 220 0.52 -13.87 3.95
N GLY A 221 0.33 -13.69 5.25
CA GLY A 221 1.38 -13.59 6.27
C GLY A 221 1.76 -14.91 6.96
N GLY A 222 1.40 -16.05 6.36
CA GLY A 222 1.62 -17.38 6.94
C GLY A 222 0.43 -17.89 7.75
N PRO A 223 0.59 -19.02 8.48
CA PRO A 223 -0.49 -19.67 9.20
C PRO A 223 -1.20 -18.77 10.22
N GLU A 224 -0.44 -17.93 10.93
CA GLU A 224 -0.93 -16.99 11.94
C GLU A 224 -0.93 -15.53 11.46
N GLY A 225 -0.45 -15.25 10.24
CA GLY A 225 -0.29 -13.89 9.73
C GLY A 225 0.90 -13.13 10.32
N LEU A 226 1.83 -13.83 11.00
CA LEU A 226 2.93 -13.21 11.76
C LEU A 226 4.33 -13.48 11.17
N ASP A 227 4.45 -14.24 10.09
CA ASP A 227 5.75 -14.72 9.61
C ASP A 227 6.67 -13.58 9.16
N PHE A 228 6.12 -12.55 8.53
CA PHE A 228 6.88 -11.38 8.09
C PHE A 228 7.37 -10.55 9.30
N TYR A 229 6.54 -10.37 10.32
CA TYR A 229 6.92 -9.64 11.54
C TYR A 229 8.05 -10.35 12.29
N ARG A 230 7.99 -11.69 12.42
CA ARG A 230 9.07 -12.48 13.05
C ARG A 230 10.41 -12.23 12.37
N ARG A 231 10.42 -12.21 11.05
CA ARG A 231 11.64 -11.96 10.25
C ARG A 231 12.10 -10.50 10.36
N LEU A 232 11.18 -9.54 10.28
CA LEU A 232 11.51 -8.12 10.43
C LEU A 232 12.12 -7.84 11.82
N PHE A 233 11.49 -8.32 12.90
CA PHE A 233 11.98 -8.10 14.25
C PHE A 233 13.32 -8.81 14.52
N GLY A 234 13.56 -9.96 13.88
CA GLY A 234 14.82 -10.67 14.01
C GLY A 234 16.02 -9.96 13.38
N ASP A 235 15.81 -9.34 12.23
CA ASP A 235 16.91 -8.89 11.38
C ASP A 235 17.07 -7.37 11.30
N ALA A 236 15.99 -6.57 11.51
CA ALA A 236 16.00 -5.13 11.24
C ALA A 236 16.92 -4.32 12.14
N ALA A 237 17.15 -4.79 13.37
CA ALA A 237 18.03 -4.13 14.34
C ALA A 237 19.47 -3.92 13.83
N ALA A 238 19.95 -4.80 12.94
CA ALA A 238 21.29 -4.69 12.37
C ALA A 238 21.45 -3.55 11.36
N TYR A 239 20.34 -3.06 10.81
CA TYR A 239 20.33 -2.03 9.77
C TYR A 239 19.90 -0.66 10.28
N LEU A 240 19.08 -0.60 11.34
CA LEU A 240 18.62 0.67 11.91
C LEU A 240 19.73 1.36 12.71
N LYS A 241 19.77 2.69 12.60
CA LYS A 241 20.57 3.52 13.52
C LYS A 241 20.12 3.28 14.97
N PRO A 242 20.96 3.57 15.98
CA PRO A 242 20.60 3.40 17.39
C PRO A 242 19.31 4.15 17.78
N ASP A 243 19.07 5.31 17.15
CA ASP A 243 17.87 6.13 17.35
C ASP A 243 16.86 5.98 16.20
N GLY A 244 17.05 4.96 15.36
CA GLY A 244 16.18 4.68 14.23
C GLY A 244 14.87 4.02 14.65
N PHE A 245 13.88 4.14 13.77
CA PHE A 245 12.53 3.62 14.01
C PHE A 245 12.13 2.59 12.97
N MET A 246 11.34 1.62 13.41
CA MET A 246 10.57 0.76 12.52
C MET A 246 9.10 1.16 12.62
N VAL A 247 8.45 1.42 11.48
CA VAL A 247 7.03 1.78 11.37
C VAL A 247 6.34 0.71 10.55
N ILE A 248 5.40 -0.01 11.16
CA ILE A 248 4.73 -1.13 10.51
C ILE A 248 3.21 -1.01 10.59
N GLU A 249 2.53 -1.42 9.51
CA GLU A 249 1.09 -1.66 9.54
C GLU A 249 0.81 -3.05 10.10
N ILE A 250 -0.31 -3.21 10.81
CA ILE A 250 -0.78 -4.47 11.39
C ILE A 250 -2.24 -4.76 11.05
N GLY A 251 -2.63 -6.03 11.06
CA GLY A 251 -4.01 -6.45 10.95
C GLY A 251 -4.85 -5.99 12.17
N TYR A 252 -6.17 -5.86 11.97
CA TYR A 252 -7.09 -5.28 12.97
C TYR A 252 -7.11 -6.03 14.32
N ASP A 253 -6.76 -7.30 14.37
CA ASP A 253 -6.78 -8.16 15.55
C ASP A 253 -5.38 -8.60 16.03
N GLN A 254 -4.30 -8.05 15.42
CA GLN A 254 -2.94 -8.54 15.64
C GLN A 254 -2.17 -7.79 16.73
N PHE A 255 -2.69 -6.70 17.29
CA PHE A 255 -1.93 -5.84 18.21
C PHE A 255 -1.30 -6.62 19.37
N ALA A 256 -2.05 -7.44 20.10
CA ALA A 256 -1.53 -8.19 21.24
C ALA A 256 -0.44 -9.20 20.87
N ALA A 257 -0.59 -9.89 19.73
CA ALA A 257 0.40 -10.84 19.25
C ALA A 257 1.69 -10.13 18.77
N ILE A 258 1.56 -8.96 18.17
CA ILE A 258 2.71 -8.16 17.74
C ILE A 258 3.42 -7.53 18.94
N GLU A 259 2.68 -7.08 19.98
CA GLU A 259 3.25 -6.59 21.23
C GLU A 259 4.11 -7.66 21.92
N GLU A 260 3.60 -8.89 22.06
CA GLU A 260 4.35 -10.01 22.61
C GLU A 260 5.58 -10.33 21.76
N LEU A 261 5.41 -10.41 20.43
CA LEU A 261 6.47 -10.73 19.52
C LEU A 261 7.57 -9.66 19.51
N SER A 262 7.22 -8.39 19.54
CA SER A 262 8.17 -7.27 19.56
C SER A 262 9.01 -7.30 20.83
N ALA A 263 8.37 -7.50 21.98
CA ALA A 263 9.07 -7.62 23.27
C ALA A 263 10.05 -8.80 23.31
N ALA A 264 9.68 -9.95 22.73
CA ALA A 264 10.54 -11.13 22.64
C ALA A 264 11.81 -10.89 21.79
N HIS A 265 11.79 -9.90 20.86
CA HIS A 265 12.92 -9.51 20.02
C HIS A 265 13.58 -8.20 20.47
N SER A 266 13.32 -7.74 21.70
CA SER A 266 13.89 -6.51 22.28
C SER A 266 13.47 -5.22 21.53
N TRP A 267 12.27 -5.19 20.99
CA TRP A 267 11.65 -3.98 20.44
C TRP A 267 10.68 -3.37 21.45
N GLU A 268 10.70 -2.06 21.57
CA GLU A 268 9.76 -1.26 22.34
C GLU A 268 8.78 -0.58 21.39
N ILE A 269 7.47 -0.76 21.60
CA ILE A 269 6.45 0.03 20.90
C ILE A 269 6.42 1.41 21.57
N VAL A 270 6.81 2.44 20.82
CA VAL A 270 6.89 3.83 21.31
C VAL A 270 5.68 4.66 20.91
N ASP A 271 4.93 4.22 19.91
CA ASP A 271 3.69 4.86 19.46
C ASP A 271 2.74 3.86 18.80
N VAL A 272 1.44 4.08 18.98
CA VAL A 272 0.36 3.29 18.38
C VAL A 272 -0.60 4.26 17.70
N THR A 273 -0.66 4.23 16.38
CA THR A 273 -1.60 5.04 15.61
C THR A 273 -2.86 4.22 15.33
N LEU A 274 -4.02 4.79 15.68
CA LEU A 274 -5.34 4.19 15.45
C LEU A 274 -5.91 4.65 14.11
N ASP A 275 -6.70 3.80 13.48
CA ASP A 275 -7.51 4.19 12.32
C ASP A 275 -8.76 5.00 12.72
N LEU A 276 -9.59 5.38 11.75
CA LEU A 276 -10.81 6.15 11.98
C LEU A 276 -11.89 5.39 12.77
N GLN A 277 -11.68 4.10 13.06
CA GLN A 277 -12.55 3.24 13.86
C GLN A 277 -11.96 2.95 15.25
N ASP A 278 -10.92 3.69 15.65
CA ASP A 278 -10.18 3.50 16.89
C ASP A 278 -9.48 2.12 17.00
N ILE A 279 -9.11 1.52 15.87
CA ILE A 279 -8.40 0.24 15.80
C ILE A 279 -6.90 0.49 15.60
N PRO A 280 -5.98 -0.15 16.37
CA PRO A 280 -4.54 -0.09 16.13
C PRO A 280 -4.18 -0.56 14.71
N ARG A 281 -3.51 0.30 13.95
CA ARG A 281 -3.11 0.01 12.56
C ARG A 281 -1.65 0.23 12.28
N THR A 282 -1.06 1.25 12.87
CA THR A 282 0.36 1.55 12.66
C THR A 282 1.09 1.56 13.99
N LEU A 283 2.17 0.80 14.06
CA LEU A 283 3.05 0.76 15.22
C LEU A 283 4.38 1.41 14.88
N THR A 284 4.86 2.26 15.78
CA THR A 284 6.23 2.77 15.75
C THR A 284 7.03 2.03 16.81
N LEU A 285 8.12 1.40 16.41
CA LEU A 285 8.97 0.60 17.28
C LEU A 285 10.41 1.13 17.28
N ARG A 286 11.11 0.91 18.38
CA ARG A 286 12.52 1.22 18.57
C ARG A 286 13.21 0.05 19.28
N ILE A 287 14.50 -0.15 19.00
CA ILE A 287 15.30 -1.13 19.74
C ILE A 287 15.50 -0.66 21.19
N MET A 288 15.32 -1.55 22.16
CA MET A 288 15.56 -1.27 23.59
C MET A 288 17.05 -0.95 23.80
N SER A 289 17.34 0.13 24.53
CA SER A 289 18.69 0.72 24.66
C SER A 289 19.73 -0.19 25.29
N GLU A 290 19.36 -1.17 26.13
CA GLU A 290 20.28 -2.14 26.72
C GLU A 290 20.91 -3.11 25.68
N ASN A 291 20.23 -3.37 24.58
CA ASN A 291 20.71 -4.26 23.53
C ASN A 291 21.55 -3.56 22.45
N THR A 292 21.43 -2.25 22.29
CA THR A 292 22.23 -1.48 21.32
C THR A 292 23.74 -1.56 21.63
N ALA A 293 24.12 -1.66 22.91
CA ALA A 293 25.50 -1.84 23.35
C ALA A 293 26.03 -3.25 23.05
N THR A 294 25.21 -4.27 23.19
CA THR A 294 25.58 -5.69 23.01
C THR A 294 25.78 -6.04 21.52
N LEU A 295 24.96 -5.50 20.64
CA LEU A 295 25.07 -5.68 19.19
C LEU A 295 26.37 -5.07 18.59
N ARG A 296 26.95 -4.03 19.24
CA ARG A 296 28.22 -3.42 18.83
C ARG A 296 29.46 -4.20 19.29
N LEU A 297 29.34 -5.07 20.30
CA LEU A 297 30.46 -5.80 20.90
C LEU A 297 30.60 -7.24 20.36
N SER A 298 29.65 -7.72 19.58
CA SER A 298 29.65 -9.11 19.05
C SER A 298 30.16 -9.23 17.60
N ARG A 299 30.89 -8.20 17.11
CA ARG A 299 31.56 -8.23 15.79
C ARG A 299 33.02 -7.95 15.88
#